data_9368d3e0c52c982e1bc97c8327fa6f40
#
_entry.id   9368d3e0c52c982e1bc97c8327fa6f40
#
_cell.length_a   1.000
_cell.length_b   1.000
_cell.length_c   1.000
_cell.angle_alpha   90.00
_cell.angle_beta   90.00
_cell.angle_gamma   90.00
#
_symmetry.space_group_name_H-M   'P 1'
#
loop_
_entity.id
_entity.type
_entity.pdbx_description
1 polymer ?
#
loop_
_entity_poly.entity_id
_entity_poly.type
_entity_poly.pdbx_seq_one_letter_code
_entity_poly.pdbx_strand_id
1 'polypeptide(L)'
;MTTETTTVVTPTPVPGPLAPPAPATDMSGRPILVQVRDLKKYFPIRRGVLRRTVGHIKAVDGISFDIYQGETLGLVGESGCGKSTAGRSILQLEEPTAGTVQFADRELTSMGRNDIRRARRHMQMIFQDPYASLNPRMTVGNIISEPLTIHGLGDSAARKERVQELLRVVGLNPYFVNRYPHEFSLSLIHISEPTRPY
;
A
#
# COMPACT_ATOMS: atom_id res chain seq x y z
N MET A 1 -23.30 -40.41 -38.10
CA MET A 1 -22.01 -40.30 -37.38
C MET A 1 -21.61 -38.86 -37.40
N THR A 2 -21.99 -38.12 -36.36
CA THR A 2 -21.69 -36.68 -36.22
C THR A 2 -20.59 -36.57 -35.19
N THR A 3 -19.41 -36.17 -35.61
CA THR A 3 -18.24 -35.95 -34.75
C THR A 3 -18.35 -34.57 -34.09
N GLU A 4 -18.65 -34.54 -32.79
CA GLU A 4 -18.54 -33.33 -31.97
C GLU A 4 -17.09 -32.97 -31.76
N THR A 5 -16.68 -31.82 -32.27
CA THR A 5 -15.37 -31.24 -32.02
C THR A 5 -15.40 -30.49 -30.70
N THR A 6 -14.86 -31.11 -29.64
CA THR A 6 -14.68 -30.46 -28.34
C THR A 6 -13.58 -29.40 -28.45
N THR A 7 -13.95 -28.13 -28.48
CA THR A 7 -13.01 -27.01 -28.43
C THR A 7 -12.49 -26.86 -26.99
N VAL A 8 -11.26 -27.29 -26.73
CA VAL A 8 -10.57 -27.04 -25.46
C VAL A 8 -10.18 -25.57 -25.40
N VAL A 9 -10.90 -24.78 -24.63
CA VAL A 9 -10.52 -23.40 -24.33
C VAL A 9 -9.40 -23.44 -23.30
N THR A 10 -8.17 -23.26 -23.75
CA THR A 10 -7.03 -23.04 -22.86
C THR A 10 -7.21 -21.69 -22.14
N PRO A 11 -7.16 -21.64 -20.79
CA PRO A 11 -7.23 -20.38 -20.09
C PRO A 11 -6.03 -19.52 -20.44
N THR A 12 -6.31 -18.29 -20.86
CA THR A 12 -5.29 -17.27 -21.11
C THR A 12 -4.43 -17.12 -19.86
N PRO A 13 -3.09 -17.22 -19.95
CA PRO A 13 -2.25 -17.07 -18.77
C PRO A 13 -2.47 -15.67 -18.19
N VAL A 14 -2.84 -15.62 -16.92
CA VAL A 14 -2.87 -14.38 -16.13
C VAL A 14 -1.49 -13.77 -16.27
N PRO A 15 -1.35 -12.49 -16.71
CA PRO A 15 -0.04 -11.86 -16.82
C PRO A 15 0.61 -11.96 -15.43
N GLY A 16 1.70 -12.69 -15.37
CA GLY A 16 2.50 -12.89 -14.16
C GLY A 16 2.87 -11.53 -13.55
N PRO A 17 3.26 -11.50 -12.27
CA PRO A 17 3.75 -10.27 -11.65
C PRO A 17 4.81 -9.68 -12.57
N LEU A 18 4.66 -8.38 -12.90
CA LEU A 18 5.66 -7.66 -13.68
C LEU A 18 7.01 -7.96 -13.03
N ALA A 19 7.91 -8.61 -13.79
CA ALA A 19 9.26 -8.79 -13.33
C ALA A 19 9.81 -7.40 -12.98
N PRO A 20 10.36 -7.22 -11.77
CA PRO A 20 10.94 -5.94 -11.41
C PRO A 20 12.06 -5.67 -12.43
N PRO A 21 12.06 -4.47 -13.04
CA PRO A 21 13.15 -4.06 -13.88
C PRO A 21 14.45 -4.03 -13.08
N ALA A 22 15.58 -4.09 -13.76
CA ALA A 22 16.88 -4.09 -13.13
C ALA A 22 17.06 -2.80 -12.31
N PRO A 23 17.23 -2.87 -10.98
CA PRO A 23 17.29 -1.69 -10.14
C PRO A 23 18.56 -0.91 -10.43
N ALA A 24 18.47 0.44 -10.40
CA ALA A 24 19.66 1.27 -10.33
C ALA A 24 20.49 0.84 -9.10
N THR A 25 21.77 0.56 -9.30
CA THR A 25 22.69 0.18 -8.24
C THR A 25 23.47 1.40 -7.78
N ASP A 26 23.73 1.50 -6.47
CA ASP A 26 24.69 2.46 -5.94
C ASP A 26 26.13 2.07 -6.31
N MET A 27 27.09 2.93 -5.91
CA MET A 27 28.52 2.64 -6.14
C MET A 27 29.02 1.37 -5.40
N SER A 28 28.24 0.82 -4.47
CA SER A 28 28.52 -0.43 -3.73
C SER A 28 27.83 -1.66 -4.33
N GLY A 29 27.10 -1.51 -5.45
CA GLY A 29 26.42 -2.61 -6.14
C GLY A 29 25.10 -3.03 -5.50
N ARG A 30 24.56 -2.28 -4.49
CA ARG A 30 23.26 -2.58 -3.90
C ARG A 30 22.13 -1.97 -4.73
N PRO A 31 21.06 -2.72 -5.01
CA PRO A 31 19.92 -2.20 -5.77
C PRO A 31 19.14 -1.17 -4.94
N ILE A 32 18.90 0.01 -5.51
CA ILE A 32 18.03 1.04 -4.95
C ILE A 32 16.59 0.65 -5.25
N LEU A 33 15.77 0.52 -4.22
CA LEU A 33 14.35 0.20 -4.35
C LEU A 33 13.49 1.47 -4.47
N VAL A 34 13.77 2.48 -3.64
CA VAL A 34 13.07 3.76 -3.68
C VAL A 34 14.08 4.88 -3.75
N GLN A 35 13.89 5.80 -4.69
CA GLN A 35 14.70 7.00 -4.80
C GLN A 35 13.79 8.23 -4.71
N VAL A 36 14.08 9.13 -3.78
CA VAL A 36 13.37 10.39 -3.57
C VAL A 36 14.32 11.53 -3.84
N ARG A 37 13.93 12.52 -4.66
CA ARG A 37 14.74 13.69 -5.00
C ARG A 37 13.92 14.96 -4.89
N ASP A 38 14.38 15.88 -4.07
CA ASP A 38 13.82 17.24 -3.84
C ASP A 38 12.30 17.24 -3.64
N LEU A 39 11.79 16.24 -2.90
CA LEU A 39 10.36 16.04 -2.71
C LEU A 39 9.77 17.20 -1.91
N LYS A 40 8.77 17.88 -2.47
CA LYS A 40 8.05 19.01 -1.84
C LYS A 40 6.56 18.73 -1.81
N LYS A 41 5.93 19.05 -0.69
CA LYS A 41 4.48 19.06 -0.57
C LYS A 41 4.01 20.29 0.15
N TYR A 42 3.29 21.14 -0.56
CA TYR A 42 2.74 22.41 -0.07
C TYR A 42 1.22 22.36 -0.13
N PHE A 43 0.57 22.74 0.95
CA PHE A 43 -0.88 22.87 1.01
C PHE A 43 -1.29 24.34 0.87
N PRO A 44 -2.15 24.70 -0.11
CA PRO A 44 -2.58 26.08 -0.28
C PRO A 44 -3.51 26.52 0.85
N ILE A 45 -3.21 27.67 1.47
CA ILE A 45 -4.10 28.37 2.40
C ILE A 45 -5.07 29.20 1.58
N ARG A 46 -6.35 28.86 1.60
CA ARG A 46 -7.42 29.56 0.87
C ARG A 46 -8.22 30.42 1.84
N ARG A 47 -8.42 31.72 1.51
CA ARG A 47 -9.23 32.65 2.30
C ARG A 47 -10.30 33.35 1.44
N GLY A 48 -11.37 33.80 2.12
CA GLY A 48 -12.47 34.55 1.53
C GLY A 48 -13.49 33.72 0.76
N VAL A 49 -14.62 34.35 0.38
CA VAL A 49 -15.73 33.74 -0.34
C VAL A 49 -15.27 33.19 -1.71
N LEU A 50 -14.32 33.85 -2.36
CA LEU A 50 -13.73 33.46 -3.64
C LEU A 50 -12.59 32.43 -3.52
N ARG A 51 -12.33 31.88 -2.32
CA ARG A 51 -11.27 30.88 -2.07
C ARG A 51 -9.90 31.23 -2.68
N ARG A 52 -9.49 32.48 -2.62
CA ARG A 52 -8.17 32.88 -3.13
C ARG A 52 -7.03 32.30 -2.28
N THR A 53 -6.00 31.76 -2.95
CA THR A 53 -4.80 31.26 -2.28
C THR A 53 -3.99 32.46 -1.76
N VAL A 54 -3.84 32.55 -0.43
CA VAL A 54 -3.13 33.64 0.26
C VAL A 54 -1.76 33.20 0.79
N GLY A 55 -1.44 31.90 0.71
CA GLY A 55 -0.16 31.35 1.14
C GLY A 55 -0.14 29.84 1.02
N HIS A 56 0.96 29.21 1.44
CA HIS A 56 1.14 27.76 1.43
C HIS A 56 1.73 27.29 2.75
N ILE A 57 1.24 26.17 3.27
CA ILE A 57 1.87 25.43 4.36
C ILE A 57 2.85 24.46 3.72
N LYS A 58 4.13 24.63 3.98
CA LYS A 58 5.19 23.75 3.53
C LYS A 58 5.29 22.55 4.46
N ALA A 59 4.56 21.48 4.14
CA ALA A 59 4.55 20.25 4.96
C ALA A 59 5.80 19.40 4.73
N VAL A 60 6.31 19.38 3.50
CA VAL A 60 7.60 18.78 3.13
C VAL A 60 8.29 19.76 2.22
N ASP A 61 9.55 20.09 2.49
CA ASP A 61 10.29 21.12 1.76
C ASP A 61 11.69 20.64 1.35
N GLY A 62 11.75 19.83 0.28
CA GLY A 62 13.01 19.46 -0.37
C GLY A 62 13.76 18.31 0.29
N ILE A 63 13.09 17.18 0.57
CA ILE A 63 13.78 15.98 1.10
C ILE A 63 14.28 15.09 -0.04
N SER A 64 15.48 14.51 0.16
CA SER A 64 16.10 13.56 -0.78
C SER A 64 16.75 12.44 -0.02
N PHE A 65 16.48 11.18 -0.42
CA PHE A 65 17.11 10.00 0.14
C PHE A 65 16.87 8.78 -0.77
N ASP A 66 17.61 7.72 -0.50
CA ASP A 66 17.48 6.43 -1.17
C ASP A 66 17.14 5.35 -0.15
N ILE A 67 16.36 4.35 -0.55
CA ILE A 67 16.08 3.14 0.22
C ILE A 67 16.51 1.95 -0.63
N TYR A 68 17.39 1.12 -0.07
CA TYR A 68 17.87 -0.06 -0.74
C TYR A 68 16.97 -1.27 -0.50
N GLN A 69 17.03 -2.24 -1.39
CA GLN A 69 16.25 -3.47 -1.22
C GLN A 69 16.64 -4.19 0.07
N GLY A 70 15.62 -4.55 0.87
CA GLY A 70 15.81 -5.21 2.17
C GLY A 70 16.27 -4.28 3.30
N GLU A 71 16.38 -2.97 3.05
CA GLU A 71 16.75 -1.97 4.06
C GLU A 71 15.50 -1.45 4.79
N THR A 72 15.71 -1.06 6.06
CA THR A 72 14.73 -0.30 6.84
C THR A 72 15.26 1.10 7.08
N LEU A 73 14.64 2.12 6.48
CA LEU A 73 14.97 3.52 6.71
C LEU A 73 14.04 4.13 7.77
N GLY A 74 14.63 4.64 8.87
CA GLY A 74 13.90 5.36 9.91
C GLY A 74 13.75 6.86 9.59
N LEU A 75 12.53 7.38 9.52
CA LEU A 75 12.25 8.81 9.40
C LEU A 75 11.86 9.38 10.76
N VAL A 76 12.74 10.15 11.38
CA VAL A 76 12.58 10.69 12.74
C VAL A 76 12.34 12.21 12.68
N GLY A 77 11.62 12.74 13.66
CA GLY A 77 11.35 14.17 13.79
C GLY A 77 10.19 14.44 14.74
N GLU A 78 9.96 15.67 15.10
CA GLU A 78 8.89 16.12 16.01
C GLU A 78 7.48 15.86 15.45
N SER A 79 6.46 15.90 16.32
CA SER A 79 5.07 15.79 15.86
C SER A 79 4.73 16.98 14.94
N GLY A 80 4.09 16.69 13.81
CA GLY A 80 3.72 17.73 12.83
C GLY A 80 4.81 18.13 11.83
N CYS A 81 6.06 17.62 11.93
CA CYS A 81 7.15 17.98 11.00
C CYS A 81 7.03 17.41 9.58
N GLY A 82 5.91 16.76 9.22
CA GLY A 82 5.65 16.30 7.85
C GLY A 82 5.96 14.84 7.54
N LYS A 83 6.38 14.00 8.51
CA LYS A 83 6.70 12.58 8.29
C LYS A 83 5.59 11.80 7.58
N SER A 84 4.38 11.89 8.09
CA SER A 84 3.20 11.20 7.50
C SER A 84 2.87 11.76 6.12
N THR A 85 3.06 13.05 5.90
CA THR A 85 2.88 13.70 4.60
C THR A 85 3.93 13.22 3.60
N ALA A 86 5.18 13.09 4.01
CA ALA A 86 6.25 12.54 3.18
C ALA A 86 5.92 11.10 2.75
N GLY A 87 5.56 10.22 3.68
CA GLY A 87 5.17 8.83 3.36
C GLY A 87 3.98 8.76 2.40
N ARG A 88 2.94 9.58 2.61
CA ARG A 88 1.78 9.65 1.69
C ARG A 88 2.17 10.18 0.31
N SER A 89 3.07 11.15 0.23
CA SER A 89 3.54 11.70 -1.04
C SER A 89 4.42 10.70 -1.80
N ILE A 90 5.25 9.92 -1.12
CA ILE A 90 6.05 8.85 -1.72
C ILE A 90 5.15 7.79 -2.35
N LEU A 91 4.08 7.39 -1.66
CA LEU A 91 3.10 6.42 -2.18
C LEU A 91 2.09 7.03 -3.16
N GLN A 92 2.25 8.29 -3.53
CA GLN A 92 1.32 9.04 -4.41
C GLN A 92 -0.14 9.02 -3.89
N LEU A 93 -0.35 8.84 -2.58
CA LEU A 93 -1.65 9.04 -1.93
C LEU A 93 -1.99 10.52 -1.87
N GLU A 94 -0.95 11.35 -1.75
CA GLU A 94 -0.98 12.79 -1.91
C GLU A 94 0.00 13.20 -3.00
N GLU A 95 -0.48 13.86 -4.03
CA GLU A 95 0.34 14.30 -5.15
C GLU A 95 1.39 15.33 -4.67
N PRO A 96 2.67 15.11 -4.89
CA PRO A 96 3.73 16.08 -4.57
C PRO A 96 3.53 17.39 -5.30
N THR A 97 4.00 18.50 -4.70
CA THR A 97 4.03 19.81 -5.36
C THR A 97 5.22 19.92 -6.32
N ALA A 98 6.33 19.27 -5.96
CA ALA A 98 7.54 19.20 -6.77
C ALA A 98 8.42 18.03 -6.31
N GLY A 99 9.47 17.73 -7.07
CA GLY A 99 10.39 16.63 -6.82
C GLY A 99 9.96 15.34 -7.51
N THR A 100 10.81 14.32 -7.42
CA THR A 100 10.59 13.03 -8.07
C THR A 100 10.67 11.88 -7.08
N VAL A 101 9.86 10.86 -7.32
CA VAL A 101 9.86 9.60 -6.60
C VAL A 101 9.97 8.47 -7.62
N GLN A 102 11.03 7.69 -7.52
CA GLN A 102 11.20 6.45 -8.29
C GLN A 102 11.00 5.25 -7.37
N PHE A 103 10.30 4.25 -7.88
CA PHE A 103 10.16 2.93 -7.27
C PHE A 103 10.68 1.90 -8.24
N ALA A 104 11.72 1.20 -7.85
CA ALA A 104 12.57 0.41 -8.73
C ALA A 104 13.11 1.28 -9.88
N ASP A 105 12.72 1.04 -11.13
CA ASP A 105 13.10 1.84 -12.31
C ASP A 105 11.99 2.77 -12.81
N ARG A 106 10.88 2.89 -12.08
CA ARG A 106 9.70 3.63 -12.51
C ARG A 106 9.52 4.91 -11.72
N GLU A 107 9.45 6.02 -12.43
CA GLU A 107 9.15 7.30 -11.82
C GLU A 107 7.65 7.42 -11.54
N LEU A 108 7.27 7.31 -10.26
CA LEU A 108 5.88 7.36 -9.81
C LEU A 108 5.23 8.73 -10.03
N THR A 109 6.01 9.80 -9.92
CA THR A 109 5.53 11.19 -10.03
C THR A 109 5.09 11.56 -11.44
N SER A 110 5.57 10.86 -12.47
CA SER A 110 5.19 11.05 -13.87
C SER A 110 4.09 10.09 -14.35
N MET A 111 3.71 9.10 -13.51
CA MET A 111 2.73 8.08 -13.89
C MET A 111 1.30 8.59 -13.93
N GLY A 112 0.51 8.07 -14.87
CA GLY A 112 -0.93 8.25 -14.90
C GLY A 112 -1.63 7.47 -13.76
N ARG A 113 -2.87 7.87 -13.42
CA ARG A 113 -3.65 7.27 -12.32
C ARG A 113 -3.78 5.75 -12.39
N ASN A 114 -3.93 5.19 -13.59
CA ASN A 114 -4.07 3.75 -13.78
C ASN A 114 -2.77 3.00 -13.48
N ASP A 115 -1.63 3.58 -13.85
CA ASP A 115 -0.33 2.98 -13.64
C ASP A 115 0.08 3.08 -12.16
N ILE A 116 -0.20 4.20 -11.50
CA ILE A 116 -0.06 4.34 -10.05
C ILE A 116 -0.92 3.30 -9.31
N ARG A 117 -2.17 3.06 -9.75
CA ARG A 117 -3.02 2.02 -9.15
C ARG A 117 -2.40 0.63 -9.27
N ARG A 118 -1.73 0.34 -10.40
CA ARG A 118 -0.99 -0.92 -10.60
C ARG A 118 0.25 -0.98 -9.72
N ALA A 119 1.03 0.11 -9.64
CA ALA A 119 2.24 0.18 -8.82
C ALA A 119 1.95 0.00 -7.32
N ARG A 120 0.80 0.49 -6.82
CA ARG A 120 0.36 0.33 -5.42
C ARG A 120 0.15 -1.12 -4.98
N ARG A 121 0.10 -2.09 -5.88
CA ARG A 121 0.11 -3.52 -5.53
C ARG A 121 1.43 -3.94 -4.86
N HIS A 122 2.50 -3.22 -5.13
CA HIS A 122 3.85 -3.49 -4.63
C HIS A 122 4.28 -2.53 -3.50
N MET A 123 3.41 -1.57 -3.15
CA MET A 123 3.67 -0.57 -2.12
C MET A 123 2.47 -0.49 -1.18
N GLN A 124 2.70 -0.62 0.13
CA GLN A 124 1.63 -0.56 1.12
C GLN A 124 1.98 0.41 2.24
N MET A 125 0.96 0.99 2.85
CA MET A 125 1.08 1.85 4.02
C MET A 125 0.31 1.22 5.18
N ILE A 126 0.99 1.09 6.31
CA ILE A 126 0.34 0.76 7.58
C ILE A 126 0.08 2.07 8.30
N PHE A 127 -1.19 2.36 8.58
CA PHE A 127 -1.58 3.58 9.27
C PHE A 127 -1.34 3.45 10.78
N GLN A 128 -1.07 4.59 11.43
CA GLN A 128 -0.78 4.65 12.86
C GLN A 128 -1.97 4.17 13.73
N ASP A 129 -3.19 4.40 13.27
CA ASP A 129 -4.40 3.84 13.87
C ASP A 129 -5.05 2.83 12.90
N PRO A 130 -4.79 1.52 13.10
CA PRO A 130 -5.37 0.48 12.27
C PRO A 130 -6.88 0.42 12.35
N TYR A 131 -7.47 0.69 13.50
CA TYR A 131 -8.92 0.60 13.70
C TYR A 131 -9.67 1.71 12.98
N ALA A 132 -9.19 2.95 13.05
CA ALA A 132 -9.76 4.06 12.29
C ALA A 132 -9.65 3.86 10.76
N SER A 133 -8.75 2.98 10.33
CA SER A 133 -8.54 2.67 8.91
C SER A 133 -9.50 1.61 8.37
N LEU A 134 -10.18 0.86 9.26
CA LEU A 134 -11.10 -0.22 8.89
C LEU A 134 -12.54 0.31 8.85
N ASN A 135 -13.29 -0.11 7.84
CA ASN A 135 -14.73 0.19 7.80
C ASN A 135 -15.46 -0.64 8.85
N PRO A 136 -16.02 -0.02 9.92
CA PRO A 136 -16.65 -0.76 11.01
C PRO A 136 -17.94 -1.50 10.62
N ARG A 137 -18.49 -1.19 9.44
CA ARG A 137 -19.69 -1.84 8.90
C ARG A 137 -19.40 -3.04 8.02
N MET A 138 -18.13 -3.33 7.77
CA MET A 138 -17.71 -4.49 6.99
C MET A 138 -17.18 -5.59 7.90
N THR A 139 -17.44 -6.85 7.54
CA THR A 139 -16.81 -7.99 8.22
C THR A 139 -15.32 -8.06 7.87
N VAL A 140 -14.53 -8.66 8.74
CA VAL A 140 -13.08 -8.87 8.52
C VAL A 140 -12.83 -9.60 7.21
N GLY A 141 -13.63 -10.62 6.89
CA GLY A 141 -13.54 -11.32 5.61
C GLY A 141 -13.72 -10.42 4.41
N ASN A 142 -14.69 -9.49 4.46
CA ASN A 142 -14.92 -8.54 3.38
C ASN A 142 -13.77 -7.55 3.26
N ILE A 143 -13.26 -7.03 4.36
CA ILE A 143 -12.11 -6.11 4.39
C ILE A 143 -10.87 -6.75 3.75
N ILE A 144 -10.56 -8.01 4.13
CA ILE A 144 -9.39 -8.73 3.59
C ILE A 144 -9.60 -9.11 2.12
N SER A 145 -10.84 -9.43 1.71
CA SER A 145 -11.14 -9.80 0.33
C SER A 145 -11.25 -8.62 -0.63
N GLU A 146 -11.47 -7.40 -0.13
CA GLU A 146 -11.65 -6.20 -0.95
C GLU A 146 -10.46 -5.92 -1.88
N PRO A 147 -9.19 -5.93 -1.42
CA PRO A 147 -8.03 -5.78 -2.30
C PRO A 147 -7.95 -6.87 -3.37
N LEU A 148 -8.27 -8.12 -3.03
CA LEU A 148 -8.29 -9.23 -3.98
C LEU A 148 -9.32 -8.98 -5.08
N THR A 149 -10.48 -8.43 -4.72
CA THR A 149 -11.56 -8.08 -5.65
C THR A 149 -11.16 -6.90 -6.55
N ILE A 150 -10.61 -5.83 -5.97
CA ILE A 150 -10.19 -4.63 -6.69
C ILE A 150 -9.11 -4.95 -7.72
N HIS A 151 -8.22 -5.88 -7.40
CA HIS A 151 -7.13 -6.29 -8.27
C HIS A 151 -7.45 -7.49 -9.17
N GLY A 152 -8.68 -8.01 -9.12
CA GLY A 152 -9.11 -9.11 -9.97
C GLY A 152 -8.39 -10.44 -9.68
N LEU A 153 -7.97 -10.66 -8.44
CA LEU A 153 -7.24 -11.87 -8.03
C LEU A 153 -8.24 -12.99 -7.66
N GLY A 154 -8.23 -14.05 -8.43
CA GLY A 154 -9.07 -15.24 -8.24
C GLY A 154 -10.58 -14.98 -8.44
N ASP A 155 -11.35 -16.05 -8.40
CA ASP A 155 -12.81 -16.03 -8.34
C ASP A 155 -13.31 -15.89 -6.87
N SER A 156 -14.61 -15.94 -6.67
CA SER A 156 -15.23 -15.80 -5.34
C SER A 156 -14.79 -16.91 -4.37
N ALA A 157 -14.66 -18.15 -4.86
CA ALA A 157 -14.30 -19.31 -4.02
C ALA A 157 -12.81 -19.21 -3.62
N ALA A 158 -11.92 -18.95 -4.58
CA ALA A 158 -10.49 -18.78 -4.34
C ALA A 158 -10.20 -17.61 -3.39
N ARG A 159 -10.92 -16.48 -3.50
CA ARG A 159 -10.78 -15.35 -2.56
C ARG A 159 -11.16 -15.73 -1.15
N LYS A 160 -12.27 -16.47 -0.97
CA LYS A 160 -12.69 -16.93 0.35
C LYS A 160 -11.65 -17.85 0.99
N GLU A 161 -11.12 -18.80 0.23
CA GLU A 161 -10.05 -19.68 0.68
C GLU A 161 -8.80 -18.89 1.06
N ARG A 162 -8.38 -17.93 0.21
CA ARG A 162 -7.23 -17.06 0.48
C ARG A 162 -7.40 -16.22 1.73
N VAL A 163 -8.59 -15.69 1.99
CA VAL A 163 -8.91 -14.95 3.23
C VAL A 163 -8.73 -15.84 4.44
N GLN A 164 -9.23 -17.08 4.39
CA GLN A 164 -9.08 -18.04 5.50
C GLN A 164 -7.62 -18.43 5.73
N GLU A 165 -6.85 -18.60 4.66
CA GLU A 165 -5.41 -18.86 4.73
C GLU A 165 -4.67 -17.68 5.39
N LEU A 166 -4.94 -16.44 4.96
CA LEU A 166 -4.33 -15.25 5.54
C LEU A 166 -4.63 -15.11 7.04
N LEU A 167 -5.85 -15.41 7.47
CA LEU A 167 -6.18 -15.46 8.90
C LEU A 167 -5.34 -16.48 9.65
N ARG A 168 -5.16 -17.70 9.10
CA ARG A 168 -4.29 -18.71 9.71
C ARG A 168 -2.83 -18.27 9.81
N VAL A 169 -2.31 -17.63 8.76
CA VAL A 169 -0.91 -17.13 8.72
C VAL A 169 -0.63 -16.15 9.86
N VAL A 170 -1.61 -15.30 10.22
CA VAL A 170 -1.48 -14.35 11.34
C VAL A 170 -1.95 -14.94 12.68
N GLY A 171 -2.19 -16.24 12.76
CA GLY A 171 -2.60 -16.92 14.00
C GLY A 171 -4.07 -16.72 14.39
N LEU A 172 -4.90 -16.19 13.51
CA LEU A 172 -6.32 -15.98 13.76
C LEU A 172 -7.15 -17.18 13.30
N ASN A 173 -8.25 -17.46 14.05
CA ASN A 173 -9.16 -18.51 13.66
C ASN A 173 -9.91 -18.14 12.35
N PRO A 174 -9.95 -19.02 11.33
CA PRO A 174 -10.65 -18.76 10.07
C PRO A 174 -12.15 -18.46 10.23
N TYR A 175 -12.79 -18.90 11.30
CA TYR A 175 -14.19 -18.56 11.60
C TYR A 175 -14.41 -17.07 11.86
N PHE A 176 -13.35 -16.31 12.13
CA PHE A 176 -13.42 -14.84 12.34
C PHE A 176 -13.74 -14.06 11.07
N VAL A 177 -13.77 -14.72 9.90
CA VAL A 177 -14.18 -14.09 8.61
C VAL A 177 -15.50 -13.30 8.74
N ASN A 178 -16.46 -13.79 9.53
CA ASN A 178 -17.77 -13.17 9.66
C ASN A 178 -17.87 -12.14 10.79
N ARG A 179 -16.80 -11.93 11.56
CA ARG A 179 -16.78 -10.95 12.65
C ARG A 179 -16.50 -9.55 12.14
N TYR A 180 -16.94 -8.56 12.91
CA TYR A 180 -16.67 -7.16 12.68
C TYR A 180 -15.38 -6.71 13.39
N PRO A 181 -14.68 -5.67 12.91
CA PRO A 181 -13.43 -5.19 13.51
C PRO A 181 -13.55 -4.89 15.03
N HIS A 182 -14.66 -4.31 15.47
CA HIS A 182 -14.87 -3.97 16.88
C HIS A 182 -14.99 -5.20 17.81
N GLU A 183 -15.27 -6.38 17.27
CA GLU A 183 -15.32 -7.63 18.04
C GLU A 183 -13.94 -8.21 18.35
N PHE A 184 -12.89 -7.66 17.72
CA PHE A 184 -11.51 -8.10 17.92
C PHE A 184 -10.76 -7.31 19.00
N SER A 185 -11.20 -6.11 19.36
CA SER A 185 -10.46 -5.19 20.23
C SER A 185 -10.22 -5.70 21.65
N LEU A 186 -11.04 -6.64 22.13
CA LEU A 186 -10.95 -7.17 23.51
C LEU A 186 -10.19 -8.50 23.60
N SER A 187 -10.06 -9.26 22.53
CA SER A 187 -9.42 -10.59 22.55
C SER A 187 -7.98 -10.61 22.02
N LEU A 188 -7.59 -9.65 21.20
CA LEU A 188 -6.26 -9.62 20.59
C LEU A 188 -5.17 -9.03 21.48
N ILE A 189 -5.51 -8.22 22.48
CA ILE A 189 -4.54 -7.69 23.44
C ILE A 189 -3.89 -8.82 24.25
N HIS A 190 -4.58 -9.94 24.46
CA HIS A 190 -4.04 -11.09 25.19
C HIS A 190 -3.19 -12.06 24.34
N ILE A 191 -3.27 -11.97 23.00
CA ILE A 191 -2.51 -12.86 22.10
C ILE A 191 -1.19 -12.22 21.65
N SER A 192 -1.09 -10.89 21.70
CA SER A 192 0.09 -10.15 21.24
C SER A 192 1.09 -9.80 22.34
N GLU A 193 0.84 -10.14 23.60
CA GLU A 193 1.91 -10.10 24.61
C GLU A 193 2.77 -11.35 24.43
N PRO A 194 4.02 -11.22 23.90
CA PRO A 194 4.97 -12.29 24.02
C PRO A 194 5.23 -12.47 25.52
N THR A 195 4.84 -13.63 26.05
CA THR A 195 5.28 -14.07 27.36
C THR A 195 6.81 -13.91 27.39
N ARG A 196 7.31 -12.85 28.01
CA ARG A 196 8.72 -12.72 28.34
C ARG A 196 9.05 -13.90 29.27
N PRO A 197 9.95 -14.81 28.90
CA PRO A 197 10.55 -15.67 29.89
C PRO A 197 11.36 -14.78 30.84
N TYR A 198 11.16 -14.95 32.12
CA TYR A 198 11.97 -14.36 33.19
C TYR A 198 13.41 -14.82 33.09
#